data_b8f81198562d5ea1ddc25eaeac70d412
#
_entry.id   b8f81198562d5ea1ddc25eaeac70d412
#
_cell.length_a   1.000
_cell.length_b   1.000
_cell.length_c   1.000
_cell.angle_alpha   90.00
_cell.angle_beta   90.00
_cell.angle_gamma   90.00
#
_symmetry.space_group_name_H-M   'P 1'
#
loop_
_entity.id
_entity.type
_entity.pdbx_description
1 polymer ?
#
loop_
_entity_poly.entity_id
_entity_poly.type
_entity_poly.pdbx_seq_one_letter_code
_entity_poly.pdbx_strand_id
1 'polypeptide(L)'
;LAVLAALVLIATLVGPGVILSTVRQPEPEDGFAYAESFRTDYEDIRLHLQELSDGLGAEFASHPIDESDGLYIDSFYLPSRDTQTNLVVLTTGVHGIEGYIGAAMLDVFFGEIYPTLDHSDTGVLVVANVNPYGMKHLRRYNENNVDLNRNFILDWDSFDRASNQEYPKVDTFLGPTGKI
;
A
#
# COMPACT_ATOMS: atom_id res chain seq x y z
N LEU A 1 40.64 12.06 -17.56
CA LEU A 1 40.51 11.28 -18.80
C LEU A 1 40.98 9.82 -18.58
N ALA A 2 42.13 9.56 -17.99
CA ALA A 2 42.67 8.20 -17.77
C ALA A 2 41.78 7.35 -16.82
N VAL A 3 41.21 7.95 -15.76
CA VAL A 3 40.33 7.26 -14.81
C VAL A 3 38.98 6.90 -15.45
N LEU A 4 38.45 7.79 -16.32
CA LEU A 4 37.19 7.52 -17.02
C LEU A 4 37.36 6.40 -18.06
N ALA A 5 38.52 6.37 -18.76
CA ALA A 5 38.85 5.32 -19.71
C ALA A 5 39.02 3.95 -19.02
N ALA A 6 39.60 3.91 -17.81
CA ALA A 6 39.77 2.69 -17.04
C ALA A 6 38.41 2.15 -16.55
N LEU A 7 37.47 3.03 -16.12
CA LEU A 7 36.13 2.63 -15.72
C LEU A 7 35.28 2.09 -16.89
N VAL A 8 35.40 2.69 -18.08
CA VAL A 8 34.74 2.20 -19.28
C VAL A 8 35.33 0.85 -19.74
N LEU A 9 36.65 0.67 -19.62
CA LEU A 9 37.32 -0.58 -19.98
C LEU A 9 36.92 -1.73 -19.04
N ILE A 10 36.79 -1.46 -17.74
CA ILE A 10 36.33 -2.44 -16.76
C ILE A 10 34.86 -2.84 -17.05
N ALA A 11 34.00 -1.88 -17.39
CA ALA A 11 32.59 -2.14 -17.72
C ALA A 11 32.43 -3.01 -18.99
N THR A 12 33.33 -2.86 -19.97
CA THR A 12 33.29 -3.64 -21.22
C THR A 12 33.91 -5.04 -21.09
N LEU A 13 34.87 -5.21 -20.19
CA LEU A 13 35.57 -6.50 -19.99
C LEU A 13 34.86 -7.42 -19.01
N VAL A 14 34.13 -6.88 -18.03
CA VAL A 14 33.55 -7.67 -16.91
C VAL A 14 32.04 -7.83 -17.05
N GLY A 15 31.42 -7.07 -17.93
CA GLY A 15 29.96 -7.08 -18.14
C GLY A 15 29.17 -6.47 -16.98
N PRO A 16 27.96 -5.96 -17.26
CA PRO A 16 27.16 -5.27 -16.24
C PRO A 16 26.75 -6.18 -15.05
N GLY A 17 26.63 -7.48 -15.26
CA GLY A 17 26.22 -8.41 -14.19
C GLY A 17 27.32 -8.61 -13.12
N VAL A 18 28.60 -8.54 -13.49
CA VAL A 18 29.73 -8.71 -12.56
C VAL A 18 29.95 -7.41 -11.76
N ILE A 19 29.73 -6.24 -12.37
CA ILE A 19 29.85 -4.95 -11.68
C ILE A 19 28.77 -4.85 -10.61
N LEU A 20 27.54 -5.28 -10.90
CA LEU A 20 26.44 -5.29 -9.92
C LEU A 20 26.68 -6.29 -8.78
N SER A 21 27.36 -7.42 -9.05
CA SER A 21 27.70 -8.41 -8.02
C SER A 21 28.85 -7.97 -7.11
N THR A 22 29.68 -7.01 -7.53
CA THR A 22 30.78 -6.45 -6.71
C THR A 22 30.38 -5.25 -5.88
N VAL A 23 29.23 -4.61 -6.18
CA VAL A 23 28.60 -3.67 -5.24
C VAL A 23 28.02 -4.52 -4.11
N ARG A 24 28.85 -4.76 -3.09
CA ARG A 24 28.40 -5.40 -1.86
C ARG A 24 27.24 -4.56 -1.32
N GLN A 25 26.03 -5.09 -1.45
CA GLN A 25 24.91 -4.57 -0.68
C GLN A 25 25.37 -4.65 0.78
N PRO A 26 25.27 -3.58 1.57
CA PRO A 26 25.50 -3.71 3.01
C PRO A 26 24.63 -4.87 3.47
N GLU A 27 25.25 -5.91 4.03
CA GLU A 27 24.50 -6.93 4.76
C GLU A 27 23.66 -6.15 5.77
N PRO A 28 22.31 -6.33 5.80
CA PRO A 28 21.51 -5.69 6.82
C PRO A 28 22.14 -6.09 8.15
N GLU A 29 22.65 -5.09 8.87
CA GLU A 29 23.10 -5.29 10.25
C GLU A 29 21.84 -5.77 10.98
N ASP A 30 21.87 -7.03 11.46
CA ASP A 30 20.75 -7.71 12.12
C ASP A 30 19.53 -7.85 11.21
N GLY A 31 19.39 -9.00 10.55
CA GLY A 31 18.41 -9.26 9.50
C GLY A 31 17.10 -8.52 9.72
N PHE A 32 16.59 -7.87 8.72
CA PHE A 32 15.44 -6.95 8.72
C PHE A 32 14.51 -7.29 9.88
N ALA A 33 14.56 -6.51 10.99
CA ALA A 33 13.81 -6.80 12.21
C ALA A 33 12.30 -6.98 11.95
N TYR A 34 11.83 -6.52 10.79
CA TYR A 34 10.44 -6.57 10.35
C TYR A 34 10.23 -7.36 9.06
N ALA A 35 11.19 -8.20 8.66
CA ALA A 35 11.06 -9.00 7.44
C ALA A 35 9.82 -9.90 7.45
N GLU A 36 9.43 -10.38 8.63
CA GLU A 36 8.25 -11.22 8.83
C GLU A 36 6.93 -10.48 8.66
N SER A 37 6.92 -9.15 8.77
CA SER A 37 5.75 -8.31 8.51
C SER A 37 5.45 -8.12 7.02
N PHE A 38 6.43 -8.41 6.14
CA PHE A 38 6.22 -8.27 4.70
C PHE A 38 5.59 -9.52 4.10
N ARG A 39 4.38 -9.37 3.59
CA ARG A 39 3.67 -10.39 2.81
C ARG A 39 3.67 -10.00 1.35
N THR A 40 3.55 -10.98 0.47
CA THR A 40 3.63 -10.79 -0.99
C THR A 40 2.34 -11.18 -1.72
N ASP A 41 1.33 -11.60 -0.98
CA ASP A 41 0.04 -12.03 -1.48
C ASP A 41 -1.10 -11.21 -0.88
N TYR A 42 -2.07 -10.82 -1.70
CA TYR A 42 -3.18 -9.97 -1.28
C TYR A 42 -4.13 -10.69 -0.30
N GLU A 43 -4.45 -11.94 -0.59
CA GLU A 43 -5.33 -12.76 0.25
C GLU A 43 -4.67 -13.04 1.61
N ASP A 44 -3.37 -13.28 1.63
CA ASP A 44 -2.59 -13.47 2.87
C ASP A 44 -2.58 -12.20 3.73
N ILE A 45 -2.46 -11.03 3.11
CA ILE A 45 -2.58 -9.75 3.83
C ILE A 45 -3.95 -9.61 4.48
N ARG A 46 -5.02 -9.94 3.77
CA ARG A 46 -6.38 -9.84 4.31
C ARG A 46 -6.61 -10.76 5.52
N LEU A 47 -6.17 -12.00 5.42
CA LEU A 47 -6.25 -12.96 6.53
C LEU A 47 -5.45 -12.45 7.73
N HIS A 48 -4.26 -11.96 7.50
CA HIS A 48 -3.41 -11.41 8.56
C HIS A 48 -4.03 -10.17 9.23
N LEU A 49 -4.63 -9.27 8.47
CA LEU A 49 -5.32 -8.09 9.04
C LEU A 49 -6.51 -8.52 9.92
N GLN A 50 -7.21 -9.58 9.55
CA GLN A 50 -8.26 -10.16 10.38
C GLN A 50 -7.67 -10.75 11.67
N GLU A 51 -6.62 -11.56 11.59
CA GLU A 51 -5.93 -12.12 12.76
C GLU A 51 -5.39 -11.02 13.69
N LEU A 52 -4.81 -9.95 13.12
CA LEU A 52 -4.34 -8.79 13.86
C LEU A 52 -5.50 -8.12 14.60
N SER A 53 -6.62 -7.88 13.93
CA SER A 53 -7.81 -7.27 14.54
C SER A 53 -8.37 -8.12 15.67
N ASP A 54 -8.45 -9.45 15.48
CA ASP A 54 -8.90 -10.40 16.50
C ASP A 54 -7.98 -10.39 17.72
N GLY A 55 -6.67 -10.37 17.49
CA GLY A 55 -5.66 -10.28 18.56
C GLY A 55 -5.73 -8.98 19.37
N LEU A 56 -6.19 -7.89 18.74
CA LEU A 56 -6.40 -6.59 19.38
C LEU A 56 -7.79 -6.47 20.04
N GLY A 57 -8.70 -7.44 19.82
CA GLY A 57 -10.09 -7.36 20.24
C GLY A 57 -10.90 -6.28 19.50
N ALA A 58 -10.52 -5.98 18.25
CA ALA A 58 -11.15 -4.98 17.42
C ALA A 58 -12.37 -5.53 16.68
N GLU A 59 -13.27 -4.64 16.29
CA GLU A 59 -14.38 -4.98 15.38
C GLU A 59 -13.90 -4.97 13.93
N PHE A 60 -13.80 -6.15 13.30
CA PHE A 60 -13.41 -6.30 11.89
C PHE A 60 -14.62 -6.26 10.97
N ALA A 61 -14.49 -5.56 9.85
CA ALA A 61 -15.47 -5.54 8.77
C ALA A 61 -14.77 -5.61 7.41
N SER A 62 -15.36 -6.39 6.50
CA SER A 62 -14.90 -6.55 5.13
C SER A 62 -15.96 -6.03 4.17
N HIS A 63 -15.60 -5.06 3.34
CA HIS A 63 -16.50 -4.35 2.45
C HIS A 63 -16.26 -4.80 1.00
N PRO A 64 -17.19 -5.51 0.37
CA PRO A 64 -16.98 -6.03 -0.98
C PRO A 64 -16.97 -4.90 -2.01
N ILE A 65 -15.98 -4.94 -2.90
CA ILE A 65 -15.87 -4.10 -4.11
C ILE A 65 -16.21 -4.95 -5.33
N ASP A 66 -15.64 -6.14 -5.44
CA ASP A 66 -15.99 -7.17 -6.43
C ASP A 66 -15.82 -8.55 -5.80
N GLU A 67 -16.94 -9.16 -5.40
CA GLU A 67 -16.93 -10.49 -4.78
C GLU A 67 -16.48 -11.58 -5.76
N SER A 68 -16.71 -11.41 -7.05
CA SER A 68 -16.34 -12.40 -8.06
C SER A 68 -14.84 -12.49 -8.28
N ASP A 69 -14.12 -11.39 -8.04
CA ASP A 69 -12.64 -11.34 -8.04
C ASP A 69 -12.05 -11.30 -6.61
N GLY A 70 -12.87 -11.47 -5.59
CA GLY A 70 -12.41 -11.48 -4.20
C GLY A 70 -11.85 -10.13 -3.72
N LEU A 71 -12.35 -9.01 -4.25
CA LEU A 71 -11.85 -7.68 -3.93
C LEU A 71 -12.64 -7.04 -2.78
N TYR A 72 -11.94 -6.70 -1.72
CA TYR A 72 -12.54 -6.12 -0.51
C TYR A 72 -11.67 -4.99 0.04
N ILE A 73 -12.32 -3.97 0.58
CA ILE A 73 -11.71 -3.03 1.52
C ILE A 73 -11.96 -3.57 2.92
N ASP A 74 -10.91 -3.76 3.69
CA ASP A 74 -11.00 -4.27 5.05
C ASP A 74 -10.85 -3.12 6.06
N SER A 75 -11.61 -3.16 7.13
CA SER A 75 -11.51 -2.18 8.19
C SER A 75 -11.61 -2.82 9.56
N PHE A 76 -10.99 -2.22 10.57
CA PHE A 76 -11.23 -2.58 11.95
C PHE A 76 -11.14 -1.35 12.85
N TYR A 77 -11.88 -1.40 13.95
CA TYR A 77 -12.02 -0.29 14.85
C TYR A 77 -11.69 -0.68 16.29
N LEU A 78 -10.86 0.14 16.90
CA LEU A 78 -10.50 0.07 18.32
C LEU A 78 -11.06 1.30 19.02
N PRO A 79 -12.08 1.15 19.87
CA PRO A 79 -12.61 2.28 20.61
C PRO A 79 -11.63 2.80 21.66
N SER A 80 -11.82 4.03 22.09
CA SER A 80 -11.13 4.54 23.29
C SER A 80 -11.57 3.77 24.53
N ARG A 81 -10.74 3.80 25.59
CA ARG A 81 -11.06 3.16 26.89
C ARG A 81 -12.16 3.89 27.66
N ASP A 82 -12.21 5.20 27.54
CA ASP A 82 -13.17 6.08 28.22
C ASP A 82 -14.05 6.81 27.18
N THR A 83 -14.52 8.01 27.49
CA THR A 83 -15.30 8.82 26.56
C THR A 83 -14.43 9.27 25.38
N GLN A 84 -14.76 8.80 24.19
CA GLN A 84 -14.01 9.15 22.99
C GLN A 84 -14.23 10.60 22.57
N THR A 85 -13.16 11.35 22.45
CA THR A 85 -13.13 12.72 21.94
C THR A 85 -12.33 12.84 20.65
N ASN A 86 -11.45 11.87 20.37
CA ASN A 86 -10.57 11.85 19.23
C ASN A 86 -10.68 10.53 18.46
N LEU A 87 -10.40 10.60 17.16
CA LEU A 87 -10.29 9.43 16.28
C LEU A 87 -9.06 9.57 15.39
N VAL A 88 -8.17 8.59 15.45
CA VAL A 88 -7.09 8.43 14.48
C VAL A 88 -7.58 7.50 13.37
N VAL A 89 -7.47 7.92 12.12
CA VAL A 89 -7.79 7.10 10.95
C VAL A 89 -6.51 6.76 10.21
N LEU A 90 -6.21 5.47 10.10
CA LEU A 90 -5.07 4.95 9.35
C LEU A 90 -5.59 4.32 8.06
N THR A 91 -5.09 4.77 6.92
CA THR A 91 -5.46 4.22 5.62
C THR A 91 -4.24 3.62 4.92
N THR A 92 -4.41 2.44 4.30
CA THR A 92 -3.35 1.80 3.50
C THR A 92 -3.87 1.37 2.13
N GLY A 93 -2.97 1.22 1.17
CA GLY A 93 -3.31 0.68 -0.14
C GLY A 93 -4.16 1.60 -1.02
N VAL A 94 -4.09 2.93 -0.85
CA VAL A 94 -4.72 3.90 -1.78
C VAL A 94 -4.12 3.76 -3.18
N HIS A 95 -2.80 3.63 -3.28
CA HIS A 95 -2.16 3.02 -4.43
C HIS A 95 -1.98 1.53 -4.14
N GLY A 96 -2.46 0.67 -5.04
CA GLY A 96 -2.56 -0.74 -4.73
C GLY A 96 -1.23 -1.39 -4.34
N ILE A 97 -0.21 -1.32 -5.20
CA ILE A 97 1.07 -1.98 -4.94
C ILE A 97 1.78 -1.47 -3.66
N GLU A 98 1.53 -0.22 -3.26
CA GLU A 98 2.09 0.35 -2.03
C GLU A 98 1.39 -0.20 -0.77
N GLY A 99 0.22 -0.84 -0.93
CA GLY A 99 -0.54 -1.45 0.16
C GLY A 99 0.20 -2.57 0.88
N TYR A 100 1.11 -3.26 0.19
CA TYR A 100 1.98 -4.28 0.80
C TYR A 100 2.90 -3.70 1.87
N ILE A 101 3.48 -2.53 1.59
CA ILE A 101 4.27 -1.79 2.58
C ILE A 101 3.35 -1.27 3.70
N GLY A 102 2.16 -0.77 3.32
CA GLY A 102 1.18 -0.28 4.28
C GLY A 102 0.75 -1.36 5.28
N ALA A 103 0.55 -2.61 4.85
CA ALA A 103 0.23 -3.72 5.73
C ALA A 103 1.37 -4.02 6.72
N ALA A 104 2.63 -4.06 6.24
CA ALA A 104 3.79 -4.24 7.12
C ALA A 104 3.93 -3.09 8.14
N MET A 105 3.61 -1.86 7.74
CA MET A 105 3.62 -0.71 8.66
C MET A 105 2.53 -0.82 9.74
N LEU A 106 1.38 -1.42 9.45
CA LEU A 106 0.35 -1.68 10.47
C LEU A 106 0.84 -2.69 11.52
N ASP A 107 1.56 -3.74 11.11
CA ASP A 107 2.16 -4.69 12.05
C ASP A 107 3.10 -3.98 13.04
N VAL A 108 4.01 -3.17 12.51
CA VAL A 108 4.95 -2.40 13.35
C VAL A 108 4.19 -1.42 14.24
N PHE A 109 3.20 -0.73 13.70
CA PHE A 109 2.41 0.23 14.47
C PHE A 109 1.69 -0.46 15.64
N PHE A 110 0.99 -1.54 15.41
CA PHE A 110 0.22 -2.23 16.46
C PHE A 110 1.10 -3.07 17.39
N GLY A 111 2.23 -3.59 16.89
CA GLY A 111 3.17 -4.35 17.71
C GLY A 111 4.01 -3.48 18.66
N GLU A 112 4.43 -2.31 18.21
CA GLU A 112 5.43 -1.51 18.94
C GLU A 112 4.94 -0.14 19.36
N ILE A 113 4.16 0.56 18.53
CA ILE A 113 3.78 1.95 18.79
C ILE A 113 2.47 2.02 19.56
N TYR A 114 1.43 1.36 19.08
CA TYR A 114 0.10 1.40 19.66
C TYR A 114 0.09 1.07 21.17
N PRO A 115 0.79 0.04 21.69
CA PRO A 115 0.81 -0.26 23.12
C PRO A 115 1.40 0.85 24.00
N THR A 116 2.16 1.78 23.41
CA THR A 116 2.81 2.89 24.15
C THR A 116 1.96 4.17 24.18
N LEU A 117 0.87 4.21 23.39
CA LEU A 117 0.02 5.39 23.27
C LEU A 117 -1.03 5.45 24.40
N ASP A 118 -1.50 6.65 24.70
CA ASP A 118 -2.66 6.82 25.58
C ASP A 118 -3.95 6.67 24.77
N HIS A 119 -4.75 5.66 25.13
CA HIS A 119 -6.02 5.34 24.49
C HIS A 119 -7.23 5.74 25.34
N SER A 120 -7.05 6.62 26.33
CA SER A 120 -8.14 7.01 27.24
C SER A 120 -9.30 7.66 26.47
N ASP A 121 -9.00 8.56 25.54
CA ASP A 121 -10.00 9.34 24.81
C ASP A 121 -9.90 9.23 23.28
N THR A 122 -8.99 8.43 22.77
CA THR A 122 -8.67 8.34 21.34
C THR A 122 -8.95 6.93 20.82
N GLY A 123 -9.90 6.81 19.89
CA GLY A 123 -10.15 5.59 19.13
C GLY A 123 -9.25 5.53 17.88
N VAL A 124 -9.06 4.32 17.35
CA VAL A 124 -8.30 4.08 16.12
C VAL A 124 -9.16 3.30 15.13
N LEU A 125 -9.33 3.86 13.93
CA LEU A 125 -9.97 3.21 12.79
C LEU A 125 -8.90 2.90 11.75
N VAL A 126 -8.78 1.65 11.37
CA VAL A 126 -7.97 1.23 10.22
C VAL A 126 -8.90 0.99 9.04
N VAL A 127 -8.53 1.53 7.86
CA VAL A 127 -9.15 1.23 6.57
C VAL A 127 -8.05 0.77 5.64
N ALA A 128 -7.93 -0.53 5.47
CA ALA A 128 -6.87 -1.16 4.72
C ALA A 128 -7.35 -1.57 3.32
N ASN A 129 -6.38 -1.74 2.41
CA ASN A 129 -6.63 -2.23 1.06
C ASN A 129 -7.62 -1.34 0.27
N VAL A 130 -7.48 0.00 0.39
CA VAL A 130 -8.40 0.98 -0.23
C VAL A 130 -8.51 0.80 -1.75
N ASN A 131 -7.45 0.31 -2.38
CA ASN A 131 -7.46 -0.12 -3.78
C ASN A 131 -7.17 -1.63 -3.89
N PRO A 132 -8.16 -2.50 -3.62
CA PRO A 132 -7.95 -3.95 -3.58
C PRO A 132 -7.58 -4.50 -4.96
N TYR A 133 -8.13 -3.95 -6.04
CA TYR A 133 -7.76 -4.32 -7.41
C TYR A 133 -6.28 -4.05 -7.67
N GLY A 134 -5.81 -2.85 -7.35
CA GLY A 134 -4.41 -2.48 -7.52
C GLY A 134 -3.47 -3.33 -6.68
N MET A 135 -3.85 -3.73 -5.47
CA MET A 135 -3.07 -4.67 -4.67
C MET A 135 -3.00 -6.03 -5.33
N LYS A 136 -4.15 -6.65 -5.59
CA LYS A 136 -4.23 -8.01 -6.15
C LYS A 136 -3.52 -8.15 -7.49
N HIS A 137 -3.62 -7.13 -8.34
CA HIS A 137 -3.04 -7.14 -9.70
C HIS A 137 -1.71 -6.38 -9.80
N LEU A 138 -1.07 -6.05 -8.66
CA LEU A 138 0.22 -5.36 -8.57
C LEU A 138 0.28 -4.07 -9.37
N ARG A 139 -0.79 -3.25 -9.26
CA ARG A 139 -0.94 -1.99 -9.97
C ARG A 139 -1.05 -0.81 -9.01
N ARG A 140 -0.67 0.35 -9.50
CA ARG A 140 -0.88 1.62 -8.78
C ARG A 140 -2.36 2.01 -8.78
N TYR A 141 -3.01 1.90 -9.93
CA TYR A 141 -4.36 2.37 -10.21
C TYR A 141 -5.42 1.29 -9.95
N ASN A 142 -6.69 1.70 -9.90
CA ASN A 142 -7.81 0.77 -9.79
C ASN A 142 -8.11 0.09 -11.14
N GLU A 143 -9.19 -0.71 -11.22
CA GLU A 143 -9.64 -1.44 -12.40
C GLU A 143 -9.98 -0.52 -13.59
N ASN A 144 -10.38 0.71 -13.32
CA ASN A 144 -10.69 1.72 -14.32
C ASN A 144 -9.49 2.62 -14.66
N ASN A 145 -8.27 2.22 -14.27
CA ASN A 145 -7.04 2.98 -14.47
C ASN A 145 -7.06 4.38 -13.81
N VAL A 146 -7.79 4.52 -12.70
CA VAL A 146 -7.91 5.76 -11.94
C VAL A 146 -6.91 5.78 -10.79
N ASP A 147 -6.17 6.88 -10.66
CA ASP A 147 -5.37 7.18 -9.47
C ASP A 147 -6.29 7.69 -8.37
N LEU A 148 -6.59 6.86 -7.38
CA LEU A 148 -7.48 7.23 -6.28
C LEU A 148 -6.94 8.41 -5.48
N ASN A 149 -5.60 8.54 -5.37
CA ASN A 149 -4.96 9.65 -4.66
C ASN A 149 -4.95 10.98 -5.45
N ARG A 150 -5.56 11.02 -6.64
CA ARG A 150 -5.77 12.25 -7.43
C ARG A 150 -7.25 12.59 -7.60
N ASN A 151 -8.14 11.78 -7.02
CA ASN A 151 -9.59 11.91 -7.20
C ASN A 151 -10.34 12.17 -5.89
N PHE A 152 -9.70 12.80 -4.91
CA PHE A 152 -10.38 13.30 -3.71
C PHE A 152 -11.15 14.56 -4.07
N ILE A 153 -12.46 14.53 -3.82
CA ILE A 153 -13.38 15.62 -4.08
C ILE A 153 -13.84 16.16 -2.73
N LEU A 154 -13.54 17.43 -2.46
CA LEU A 154 -13.92 18.10 -1.22
C LEU A 154 -15.38 18.57 -1.25
N ASP A 155 -15.87 18.94 -2.43
CA ASP A 155 -17.22 19.43 -2.64
C ASP A 155 -17.84 18.77 -3.87
N TRP A 156 -18.71 17.79 -3.62
CA TRP A 156 -19.38 17.02 -4.68
C TRP A 156 -20.41 17.84 -5.46
N ASP A 157 -20.98 18.88 -4.86
CA ASP A 157 -21.99 19.71 -5.51
C ASP A 157 -21.35 20.64 -6.56
N SER A 158 -20.10 21.03 -6.36
CA SER A 158 -19.34 21.85 -7.31
C SER A 158 -18.49 21.03 -8.28
N PHE A 159 -18.48 19.69 -8.17
CA PHE A 159 -17.66 18.83 -9.02
C PHE A 159 -18.20 18.73 -10.45
N ASP A 160 -17.43 19.26 -11.39
CA ASP A 160 -17.70 19.12 -12.81
C ASP A 160 -17.02 17.87 -13.40
N ARG A 161 -17.81 16.83 -13.70
CA ARG A 161 -17.33 15.61 -14.34
C ARG A 161 -16.75 15.85 -15.75
N ALA A 162 -17.10 16.94 -16.38
CA ALA A 162 -16.61 17.33 -17.71
C ALA A 162 -15.32 18.16 -17.67
N SER A 163 -14.75 18.40 -16.48
CA SER A 163 -13.55 19.24 -16.30
C SER A 163 -12.33 18.74 -17.09
N ASN A 164 -12.21 17.43 -17.30
CA ASN A 164 -11.14 16.85 -18.13
C ASN A 164 -11.68 16.37 -19.49
N GLN A 165 -11.90 17.32 -20.40
CA GLN A 165 -12.42 17.03 -21.75
C GLN A 165 -11.41 16.33 -22.67
N GLU A 166 -10.14 16.34 -22.34
CA GLU A 166 -9.08 15.74 -23.16
C GLU A 166 -8.88 14.26 -22.87
N TYR A 167 -9.15 13.83 -21.60
CA TYR A 167 -8.96 12.44 -21.19
C TYR A 167 -9.73 11.43 -22.06
N PRO A 168 -11.03 11.62 -22.40
CA PRO A 168 -11.76 10.69 -23.24
C PRO A 168 -11.17 10.51 -24.64
N LYS A 169 -10.36 11.47 -25.13
CA LYS A 169 -9.72 11.37 -26.46
C LYS A 169 -8.55 10.39 -26.48
N VAL A 170 -7.96 10.12 -25.31
CA VAL A 170 -6.77 9.27 -25.16
C VAL A 170 -7.03 8.04 -24.27
N ASP A 171 -8.21 7.92 -23.71
CA ASP A 171 -8.60 6.88 -22.75
C ASP A 171 -8.34 5.47 -23.30
N THR A 172 -8.75 5.17 -24.53
CA THR A 172 -8.48 3.88 -25.18
C THR A 172 -7.00 3.56 -25.36
N PHE A 173 -6.16 4.57 -25.43
CA PHE A 173 -4.70 4.41 -25.52
C PHE A 173 -4.05 4.27 -24.15
N LEU A 174 -4.52 5.02 -23.15
CA LEU A 174 -3.96 5.05 -21.80
C LEU A 174 -4.55 3.96 -20.89
N GLY A 175 -5.80 3.59 -21.11
CA GLY A 175 -6.52 2.55 -20.37
C GLY A 175 -6.49 1.22 -21.12
N PRO A 176 -5.62 0.25 -20.79
CA PRO A 176 -5.62 -1.05 -21.43
C PRO A 176 -6.95 -1.76 -21.15
N THR A 177 -7.73 -2.03 -22.18
CA THR A 177 -9.03 -2.74 -22.11
C THR A 177 -8.86 -4.27 -22.15
N GLY A 178 -7.63 -4.78 -22.20
CA GLY A 178 -7.29 -6.21 -22.23
C GLY A 178 -6.67 -6.68 -20.95
N LYS A 179 -6.93 -7.96 -20.58
CA LYS A 179 -6.12 -8.64 -19.56
C LYS A 179 -4.70 -8.74 -20.11
N ILE A 180 -3.73 -8.20 -19.36
CA ILE A 180 -2.29 -8.41 -19.61
C ILE A 180 -1.95 -9.84 -19.24
#